data_ecdcf24b93a56482b3ec4cc367d67b31
#
_entry.id   ecdcf24b93a56482b3ec4cc367d67b31
#
_cell.length_a   1.000
_cell.length_b   1.000
_cell.length_c   1.000
_cell.angle_alpha   90.00
_cell.angle_beta   90.00
_cell.angle_gamma   90.00
#
_symmetry.space_group_name_H-M   'P 1'
#
loop_
_entity.id
_entity.type
_entity.pdbx_description
1 polymer ?
#
loop_
_entity_poly.entity_id
_entity_poly.type
_entity_poly.pdbx_seq_one_letter_code
_entity_poly.pdbx_strand_id
1 'polypeptide(L)' 'MRFRNEDNMRLDKYLKVSRLIKRRTVANDACDAGRVSINGKTAKASVDVKVGDEIEIQ' A
#
# COMPACT_ATOMS: atom_id res chain seq x y z
N MET A 1 -6.58 2.77 -8.87
CA MET A 1 -6.00 1.46 -9.22
C MET A 1 -6.13 0.53 -8.04
N ARG A 2 -6.50 -0.69 -8.29
CA ARG A 2 -6.70 -1.70 -7.25
C ARG A 2 -5.77 -2.87 -7.46
N PHE A 3 -5.19 -3.35 -6.37
CA PHE A 3 -4.28 -4.48 -6.38
C PHE A 3 -4.58 -5.39 -5.21
N ARG A 4 -4.41 -6.70 -5.40
CA ARG A 4 -4.60 -7.67 -4.34
C ARG A 4 -3.24 -8.15 -3.85
N ASN A 5 -3.07 -8.14 -2.55
CA ASN A 5 -1.84 -8.64 -1.93
C ASN A 5 -1.84 -10.17 -1.91
N GLU A 6 -0.71 -10.77 -2.28
CA GLU A 6 -0.53 -12.22 -2.28
C GLU A 6 0.35 -12.70 -1.12
N ASP A 7 1.02 -11.79 -0.42
CA ASP A 7 1.91 -12.11 0.69
C ASP A 7 1.72 -11.12 1.83
N ASN A 8 1.95 -11.59 3.07
CA ASN A 8 1.92 -10.71 4.22
C ASN A 8 3.16 -9.81 4.22
N MET A 9 2.96 -8.50 4.25
CA MET A 9 4.06 -7.54 4.32
C MET A 9 3.53 -6.17 4.71
N ARG A 10 4.45 -5.25 5.06
CA ARG A 10 4.05 -3.87 5.32
C ARG A 10 3.64 -3.18 4.02
N LEU A 11 2.72 -2.24 4.14
CA LEU A 11 2.18 -1.54 2.98
C LEU A 11 3.28 -0.83 2.18
N ASP A 12 4.21 -0.16 2.87
CA ASP A 12 5.31 0.54 2.20
C ASP A 12 6.18 -0.44 1.38
N LYS A 13 6.46 -1.59 1.94
CA LYS A 13 7.22 -2.63 1.25
C LYS A 13 6.45 -3.17 0.05
N TYR A 14 5.14 -3.40 0.24
CA TYR A 14 4.28 -3.87 -0.84
C TYR A 14 4.31 -2.92 -2.04
N LEU A 15 4.19 -1.63 -1.79
CA LEU A 15 4.19 -0.63 -2.84
C LEU A 15 5.52 -0.61 -3.61
N LYS A 16 6.62 -0.81 -2.90
CA LYS A 16 7.95 -0.87 -3.52
C LYS A 16 8.15 -2.14 -4.33
N VAL A 17 7.82 -3.29 -3.74
CA VAL A 17 8.03 -4.61 -4.37
C VAL A 17 7.16 -4.77 -5.60
N SER A 18 5.94 -4.28 -5.57
CA SER A 18 5.02 -4.34 -6.70
C SER A 18 5.34 -3.32 -7.79
N ARG A 19 6.35 -2.48 -7.57
CA ARG A 19 6.77 -1.41 -8.50
C ARG A 19 5.68 -0.37 -8.78
N LEU A 20 4.68 -0.29 -7.93
CA LEU A 20 3.66 0.74 -8.02
C LEU A 20 4.24 2.11 -7.70
N ILE A 21 5.17 2.14 -6.76
CA ILE A 21 5.88 3.35 -6.35
C ILE A 21 7.36 3.01 -6.27
N LYS A 22 8.19 3.74 -7.03
CA LYS A 22 9.60 3.43 -7.15
C LYS A 22 10.42 3.77 -5.92
N ARG A 23 9.98 4.75 -5.13
CA ARG A 23 10.72 5.22 -3.96
C ARG A 23 9.90 5.04 -2.70
N ARG A 24 10.56 4.54 -1.64
CA ARG A 24 9.91 4.32 -0.36
C ARG A 24 9.38 5.63 0.25
N THR A 25 10.12 6.72 0.09
CA THR A 25 9.69 8.03 0.58
C THR A 25 8.41 8.48 -0.09
N VAL A 26 8.29 8.25 -1.40
CA VAL A 26 7.06 8.57 -2.14
C VAL A 26 5.91 7.71 -1.67
N ALA A 27 6.16 6.42 -1.37
CA ALA A 27 5.15 5.53 -0.83
C ALA A 27 4.65 6.02 0.52
N ASN A 28 5.56 6.40 1.42
CA ASN A 28 5.20 6.96 2.71
C ASN A 28 4.37 8.24 2.56
N ASP A 29 4.79 9.13 1.68
CA ASP A 29 4.07 10.38 1.44
C ASP A 29 2.67 10.13 0.92
N ALA A 30 2.51 9.18 0.00
CA ALA A 30 1.20 8.83 -0.55
C ALA A 30 0.28 8.26 0.54
N CYS A 31 0.82 7.41 1.40
CA CYS A 31 0.05 6.84 2.51
C CYS A 31 -0.35 7.93 3.51
N ASP A 32 0.58 8.81 3.86
CA ASP A 32 0.32 9.90 4.80
C ASP A 32 -0.70 10.90 4.23
N ALA A 33 -0.71 11.07 2.91
CA ALA A 33 -1.68 11.95 2.25
C ALA A 33 -3.07 11.32 2.10
N GLY A 34 -3.23 10.07 2.53
CA GLY A 34 -4.50 9.37 2.44
C GLY A 34 -4.84 8.87 1.05
N ARG A 35 -3.85 8.73 0.19
CA ARG A 35 -4.06 8.27 -1.19
C ARG A 35 -4.10 6.76 -1.34
N VAL A 36 -3.62 6.04 -0.32
CA VAL A 36 -3.58 4.59 -0.34
C VAL A 36 -4.56 4.06 0.68
N SER A 37 -5.39 3.13 0.26
CA SER A 37 -6.36 2.49 1.16
C SER A 37 -6.30 0.98 1.01
N ILE A 38 -6.71 0.29 2.08
CA ILE A 38 -6.82 -1.16 2.11
C ILE A 38 -8.25 -1.50 2.43
N ASN A 39 -8.88 -2.27 1.55
CA ASN A 39 -10.28 -2.69 1.70
C ASN A 39 -11.23 -1.50 1.91
N GLY A 40 -10.95 -0.40 1.23
CA GLY A 40 -11.78 0.80 1.30
C GLY A 40 -11.48 1.73 2.46
N LYS A 41 -10.47 1.43 3.28
CA LYS A 41 -10.07 2.28 4.42
C LYS A 41 -8.68 2.82 4.20
N THR A 42 -8.51 4.12 4.44
CA THR A 42 -7.20 4.76 4.36
C THR A 42 -6.20 4.06 5.28
N ALA A 43 -5.03 3.76 4.75
CA ALA A 43 -4.00 3.04 5.48
C ALA A 43 -2.68 3.82 5.48
N LYS A 44 -1.93 3.67 6.58
CA LYS A 44 -0.59 4.26 6.69
C LYS A 44 0.46 3.29 6.17
N ALA A 45 1.65 3.81 5.87
CA ALA A 45 2.74 3.01 5.32
C ALA A 45 3.17 1.87 6.25
N SER A 46 3.01 2.04 7.55
CA SER A 46 3.38 1.03 8.55
C SER A 46 2.35 -0.07 8.75
N VAL A 47 1.19 0.03 8.11
CA VAL A 47 0.14 -0.98 8.24
C VAL A 47 0.57 -2.27 7.57
N ASP A 48 0.33 -3.40 8.26
CA ASP A 48 0.58 -4.72 7.68
C ASP A 48 -0.54 -5.09 6.72
N VAL A 49 -0.16 -5.50 5.53
CA VAL A 49 -1.09 -5.98 4.51
C VAL A 49 -1.10 -7.50 4.57
N LYS A 50 -2.28 -8.09 4.66
CA LYS A 50 -2.45 -9.54 4.72
C LYS A 50 -2.85 -10.09 3.36
N VAL A 51 -2.61 -11.38 3.18
CA VAL A 51 -3.03 -12.08 1.96
C VAL A 51 -4.53 -11.87 1.73
N GLY A 52 -4.86 -11.47 0.52
CA GLY A 52 -6.24 -11.22 0.14
C GLY A 52 -6.71 -9.79 0.35
N ASP A 53 -5.92 -8.95 1.03
CA ASP A 53 -6.26 -7.53 1.19
C ASP A 53 -6.18 -6.83 -0.16
N GLU A 54 -7.16 -5.97 -0.42
CA GLU A 54 -7.20 -5.19 -1.65
C GLU A 54 -6.65 -3.80 -1.38
N ILE A 55 -5.59 -3.43 -2.11
CA ILE A 55 -4.94 -2.13 -1.98
C ILE A 55 -5.43 -1.24 -3.12
N GLU A 56 -5.88 -0.03 -2.77
CA GLU A 56 -6.32 0.96 -3.74
C GLU A 56 -5.45 2.20 -3.64
N ILE A 57 -4.99 2.70 -4.78
CA ILE A 57 -4.16 3.90 -4.89
C ILE A 57 -4.92 4.91 -5.74
N GLN A 58 -5.06 6.10 -5.20
CA GLN A 58 -5.68 7.21 -5.92
C GLN A 58 -4.66 7.99 -6.73
#